data_0f269c347b1d8d87708f4608895bbcdc
#
_entry.id   0f269c347b1d8d87708f4608895bbcdc
#
_cell.length_a   1.000
_cell.length_b   1.000
_cell.length_c   1.000
_cell.angle_alpha   90.00
_cell.angle_beta   90.00
_cell.angle_gamma   90.00
#
_symmetry.space_group_name_H-M   'P 1'
#
loop_
_entity.id
_entity.type
_entity.pdbx_description
1 polymer ?
#
loop_
_entity_poly.entity_id
_entity_poly.type
_entity_poly.pdbx_seq_one_letter_code
_entity_poly.pdbx_strand_id
1 'polypeptide(L)'
;MQQIHDYLAEIKRQFHSGHAIEHAYRPALQRLMETFDDVVAVNDPKHSEHGAPDFVFLKQSNNSIIRGYAEAKDITVNLDKTEKTNQMERYAGYTNLVLTDYLEFRFYKNGEKYETVSLGCVKQGNLHLQPENGERLLRELQAFLDLPPESIKSGRRLAQIMGGKARRIRDNVEIYLKSEYVEAHELEKIYEMMKRLLVHDLDETKFADMYAQTLVYGLFVARYGDDTPENFTRSEARDLVPASNPFLRHFFDHIAGAGFDKTCKNC
;
A
#
# COMPACT_ATOMS: atom_id res chain seq x y z
N MET A 1 3.86 17.82 -22.32
CA MET A 1 2.79 17.31 -23.25
C MET A 1 3.23 16.12 -24.09
N GLN A 2 4.48 16.03 -24.55
CA GLN A 2 4.94 14.86 -25.34
C GLN A 2 4.70 13.54 -24.62
N GLN A 3 4.98 13.47 -23.31
CA GLN A 3 4.77 12.25 -22.49
C GLN A 3 3.31 11.75 -22.54
N ILE A 4 2.34 12.66 -22.55
CA ILE A 4 0.91 12.33 -22.63
C ILE A 4 0.55 11.82 -24.03
N HIS A 5 1.10 12.42 -25.08
CA HIS A 5 0.89 11.94 -26.45
C HIS A 5 1.45 10.53 -26.64
N ASP A 6 2.66 10.27 -26.16
CA ASP A 6 3.30 8.96 -26.23
C ASP A 6 2.51 7.92 -25.42
N TYR A 7 2.05 8.29 -24.23
CA TYR A 7 1.20 7.47 -23.36
C TYR A 7 -0.10 7.08 -24.07
N LEU A 8 -0.84 8.06 -24.56
CA LEU A 8 -2.15 7.84 -25.22
C LEU A 8 -1.99 7.06 -26.55
N ALA A 9 -0.90 7.28 -27.27
CA ALA A 9 -0.60 6.52 -28.48
C ALA A 9 -0.40 5.03 -28.17
N GLU A 10 0.30 4.71 -27.10
CA GLU A 10 0.50 3.33 -26.65
C GLU A 10 -0.80 2.70 -26.14
N ILE A 11 -1.58 3.40 -25.32
CA ILE A 11 -2.91 2.93 -24.87
C ILE A 11 -3.80 2.63 -26.07
N LYS A 12 -3.86 3.55 -27.04
CA LYS A 12 -4.63 3.38 -28.26
C LYS A 12 -4.16 2.16 -29.06
N ARG A 13 -2.87 1.96 -29.21
CA ARG A 13 -2.27 0.84 -29.93
C ARG A 13 -2.67 -0.50 -29.29
N GLN A 14 -2.55 -0.61 -27.97
CA GLN A 14 -2.91 -1.82 -27.23
C GLN A 14 -4.42 -2.09 -27.35
N PHE A 15 -5.26 -1.08 -27.14
CA PHE A 15 -6.70 -1.20 -27.23
C PHE A 15 -7.16 -1.70 -28.61
N HIS A 16 -6.62 -1.15 -29.69
CA HIS A 16 -6.98 -1.55 -31.06
C HIS A 16 -6.44 -2.93 -31.49
N SER A 17 -5.53 -3.51 -30.70
CA SER A 17 -5.09 -4.89 -30.96
C SER A 17 -6.23 -5.90 -30.77
N GLY A 18 -7.25 -5.56 -29.97
CA GLY A 18 -8.38 -6.42 -29.63
C GLY A 18 -8.01 -7.60 -28.72
N HIS A 19 -6.74 -7.71 -28.29
CA HIS A 19 -6.23 -8.81 -27.46
C HIS A 19 -5.63 -8.32 -26.14
N ALA A 20 -5.59 -7.00 -25.92
CA ALA A 20 -5.02 -6.44 -24.70
C ALA A 20 -5.92 -6.71 -23.50
N ILE A 21 -5.29 -7.13 -22.39
CA ILE A 21 -5.88 -7.23 -21.07
C ILE A 21 -5.12 -6.26 -20.14
N GLU A 22 -5.55 -6.09 -18.92
CA GLU A 22 -5.00 -5.15 -17.93
C GLU A 22 -3.47 -5.03 -17.97
N HIS A 23 -2.74 -6.15 -17.97
CA HIS A 23 -1.27 -6.15 -17.95
C HIS A 23 -0.62 -5.55 -19.22
N ALA A 24 -1.32 -5.55 -20.36
CA ALA A 24 -0.80 -5.00 -21.62
C ALA A 24 -0.60 -3.47 -21.55
N TYR A 25 -1.33 -2.80 -20.68
CA TYR A 25 -1.26 -1.34 -20.51
C TYR A 25 -0.24 -0.90 -19.46
N ARG A 26 0.21 -1.79 -18.56
CA ARG A 26 1.17 -1.49 -17.48
C ARG A 26 2.46 -0.82 -17.93
N PRO A 27 3.11 -1.25 -19.04
CA PRO A 27 4.33 -0.60 -19.54
C PRO A 27 4.14 0.86 -19.95
N ALA A 28 2.93 1.23 -20.42
CA ALA A 28 2.64 2.63 -20.75
C ALA A 28 2.60 3.50 -19.49
N LEU A 29 1.90 3.03 -18.44
CA LEU A 29 1.84 3.71 -17.15
C LEU A 29 3.23 3.81 -16.50
N GLN A 30 4.00 2.72 -16.52
CA GLN A 30 5.36 2.72 -15.99
C GLN A 30 6.21 3.80 -16.65
N ARG A 31 6.26 3.82 -18.00
CA ARG A 31 7.02 4.84 -18.74
C ARG A 31 6.55 6.25 -18.44
N LEU A 32 5.23 6.48 -18.33
CA LEU A 32 4.70 7.79 -17.96
C LEU A 32 5.21 8.23 -16.57
N MET A 33 5.16 7.36 -15.58
CA MET A 33 5.61 7.67 -14.22
C MET A 33 7.12 7.90 -14.15
N GLU A 34 7.91 7.18 -14.94
CA GLU A 34 9.37 7.34 -15.00
C GLU A 34 9.82 8.58 -15.80
N THR A 35 8.88 9.37 -16.39
CA THR A 35 9.22 10.69 -16.94
C THR A 35 9.36 11.77 -15.86
N PHE A 36 8.89 11.51 -14.65
CA PHE A 36 9.06 12.43 -13.52
C PHE A 36 10.44 12.27 -12.90
N ASP A 37 10.97 13.39 -12.40
CA ASP A 37 12.30 13.40 -11.81
C ASP A 37 12.39 12.51 -10.57
N ASP A 38 13.49 11.76 -10.49
CA ASP A 38 13.82 10.90 -9.35
C ASP A 38 12.74 9.86 -9.02
N VAL A 39 12.10 9.27 -10.05
CA VAL A 39 11.06 8.24 -9.91
C VAL A 39 11.50 6.93 -10.57
N VAL A 40 11.34 5.83 -9.83
CA VAL A 40 11.35 4.46 -10.35
C VAL A 40 9.98 3.84 -10.10
N ALA A 41 9.36 3.32 -11.16
CA ALA A 41 8.11 2.60 -11.07
C ALA A 41 8.36 1.08 -11.08
N VAL A 42 8.09 0.42 -9.97
CA VAL A 42 8.18 -1.04 -9.87
C VAL A 42 6.80 -1.61 -10.11
N ASN A 43 6.67 -2.35 -11.20
CA ASN A 43 5.46 -3.08 -11.57
C ASN A 43 5.49 -4.45 -10.89
N ASP A 44 4.33 -4.88 -10.41
CA ASP A 44 4.14 -6.19 -9.78
C ASP A 44 5.15 -6.44 -8.64
N PRO A 45 5.18 -5.57 -7.61
CA PRO A 45 6.12 -5.70 -6.51
C PRO A 45 5.96 -7.05 -5.81
N LYS A 46 7.05 -7.58 -5.26
CA LYS A 46 7.03 -8.84 -4.51
C LYS A 46 5.86 -8.84 -3.51
N HIS A 47 5.03 -9.87 -3.53
CA HIS A 47 3.82 -10.06 -2.70
C HIS A 47 2.51 -9.47 -3.25
N SER A 48 2.41 -9.19 -4.54
CA SER A 48 1.15 -8.79 -5.19
C SER A 48 0.03 -9.82 -5.00
N GLU A 49 0.33 -11.08 -4.83
CA GLU A 49 -0.65 -12.14 -4.55
C GLU A 49 -1.49 -11.89 -3.27
N HIS A 50 -1.03 -10.99 -2.42
CA HIS A 50 -1.61 -10.71 -1.10
C HIS A 50 -2.22 -9.31 -0.95
N GLY A 51 -2.59 -8.72 -2.08
CA GLY A 51 -3.23 -7.41 -2.09
C GLY A 51 -2.28 -6.23 -2.12
N ALA A 52 -1.02 -6.43 -2.52
CA ALA A 52 -0.16 -5.31 -2.88
C ALA A 52 -0.71 -4.60 -4.12
N PRO A 53 -0.62 -3.27 -4.20
CA PRO A 53 -0.98 -2.54 -5.41
C PRO A 53 -0.12 -2.98 -6.60
N ASP A 54 -0.63 -2.81 -7.81
CA ASP A 54 0.06 -3.18 -9.03
C ASP A 54 1.37 -2.46 -9.25
N PHE A 55 1.51 -1.25 -8.68
CA PHE A 55 2.73 -0.46 -8.75
C PHE A 55 3.11 0.14 -7.40
N VAL A 56 4.42 0.22 -7.17
CA VAL A 56 5.03 1.10 -6.17
C VAL A 56 5.96 2.09 -6.86
N PHE A 57 5.86 3.36 -6.50
CA PHE A 57 6.72 4.42 -6.98
C PHE A 57 7.74 4.77 -5.90
N LEU A 58 9.01 4.62 -6.25
CA LEU A 58 10.14 4.81 -5.35
C LEU A 58 10.93 6.03 -5.76
N LYS A 59 11.63 6.63 -4.80
CA LYS A 59 12.63 7.64 -5.10
C LYS A 59 13.88 6.96 -5.69
N GLN A 60 14.28 7.33 -6.92
CA GLN A 60 15.41 6.71 -7.61
C GLN A 60 16.72 6.88 -6.83
N SER A 61 16.95 8.07 -6.27
CA SER A 61 18.14 8.36 -5.45
C SER A 61 18.16 7.62 -4.11
N ASN A 62 17.01 7.11 -3.65
CA ASN A 62 16.89 6.31 -2.43
C ASN A 62 15.64 5.41 -2.48
N ASN A 63 15.81 4.17 -2.95
CA ASN A 63 14.72 3.19 -3.12
C ASN A 63 14.00 2.79 -1.82
N SER A 64 14.49 3.21 -0.65
CA SER A 64 13.77 3.04 0.61
C SER A 64 12.62 4.05 0.80
N ILE A 65 12.59 5.12 -0.01
CA ILE A 65 11.55 6.16 0.07
C ILE A 65 10.47 5.84 -0.95
N ILE A 66 9.29 5.50 -0.44
CA ILE A 66 8.08 5.28 -1.24
C ILE A 66 7.40 6.63 -1.45
N ARG A 67 7.17 6.99 -2.71
CA ARG A 67 6.45 8.20 -3.11
C ARG A 67 4.96 7.96 -3.27
N GLY A 68 4.55 6.74 -3.59
CA GLY A 68 3.14 6.37 -3.74
C GLY A 68 2.94 4.99 -4.34
N TYR A 69 1.68 4.65 -4.53
CA TYR A 69 1.24 3.36 -5.06
C TYR A 69 0.21 3.58 -6.17
N ALA A 70 0.07 2.61 -7.08
CA ALA A 70 -1.07 2.58 -7.99
C ALA A 70 -1.69 1.19 -8.06
N GLU A 71 -3.01 1.17 -8.10
CA GLU A 71 -3.81 0.01 -8.47
C GLU A 71 -4.39 0.26 -9.85
N ALA A 72 -4.12 -0.64 -10.77
CA ALA A 72 -4.59 -0.57 -12.14
C ALA A 72 -5.70 -1.59 -12.38
N LYS A 73 -6.63 -1.26 -13.24
CA LYS A 73 -7.70 -2.15 -13.68
C LYS A 73 -7.77 -2.14 -15.20
N ASP A 74 -8.36 -3.18 -15.78
CA ASP A 74 -8.60 -3.21 -17.20
C ASP A 74 -9.39 -1.96 -17.65
N ILE A 75 -9.08 -1.46 -18.83
CA ILE A 75 -9.63 -0.23 -19.43
C ILE A 75 -11.17 -0.22 -19.55
N THR A 76 -11.83 -1.37 -19.39
CA THR A 76 -13.28 -1.52 -19.45
C THR A 76 -13.93 -1.65 -18.06
N VAL A 77 -13.14 -1.68 -17.01
CA VAL A 77 -13.63 -1.89 -15.63
C VAL A 77 -14.25 -0.60 -15.08
N ASN A 78 -15.40 -0.75 -14.44
CA ASN A 78 -16.05 0.35 -13.75
C ASN A 78 -15.38 0.65 -12.41
N LEU A 79 -14.63 1.74 -12.33
CA LEU A 79 -13.90 2.14 -11.13
C LEU A 79 -14.80 2.49 -9.93
N ASP A 80 -16.08 2.88 -10.14
CA ASP A 80 -17.02 3.13 -9.03
C ASP A 80 -17.36 1.85 -8.27
N LYS A 81 -17.35 0.70 -8.98
CA LYS A 81 -17.51 -0.61 -8.33
C LYS A 81 -16.23 -1.03 -7.62
N THR A 82 -15.07 -0.76 -8.22
CA THR A 82 -13.77 -1.07 -7.64
C THR A 82 -13.55 -0.33 -6.32
N GLU A 83 -13.94 0.94 -6.22
CA GLU A 83 -13.83 1.73 -4.98
C GLU A 83 -14.55 1.10 -3.78
N LYS A 84 -15.58 0.28 -4.02
CA LYS A 84 -16.41 -0.34 -2.97
C LYS A 84 -15.93 -1.74 -2.58
N THR A 85 -14.78 -2.19 -3.08
CA THR A 85 -14.26 -3.52 -2.79
C THR A 85 -13.48 -3.55 -1.47
N ASN A 86 -13.42 -4.72 -0.83
CA ASN A 86 -12.58 -4.95 0.34
C ASN A 86 -11.09 -4.67 0.07
N GLN A 87 -10.64 -4.79 -1.19
CA GLN A 87 -9.29 -4.44 -1.59
C GLN A 87 -9.02 -2.94 -1.39
N MET A 88 -9.94 -2.08 -1.85
CA MET A 88 -9.82 -0.63 -1.68
C MET A 88 -9.96 -0.21 -0.20
N GLU A 89 -10.75 -0.93 0.59
CA GLU A 89 -10.79 -0.71 2.05
C GLU A 89 -9.45 -0.99 2.72
N ARG A 90 -8.74 -2.06 2.33
CA ARG A 90 -7.38 -2.33 2.81
C ARG A 90 -6.41 -1.24 2.38
N TYR A 91 -6.54 -0.75 1.15
CA TYR A 91 -5.69 0.30 0.59
C TYR A 91 -5.86 1.68 1.24
N ALA A 92 -6.92 1.89 2.02
CA ALA A 92 -7.04 3.08 2.86
C ALA A 92 -5.86 3.26 3.85
N GLY A 93 -5.06 2.20 4.07
CA GLY A 93 -3.80 2.27 4.83
C GLY A 93 -2.62 2.91 4.07
N TYR A 94 -2.71 3.08 2.75
CA TYR A 94 -1.66 3.77 1.99
C TYR A 94 -1.80 5.29 2.12
N THR A 95 -0.66 5.96 2.22
CA THR A 95 -0.63 7.42 2.30
C THR A 95 -1.04 8.04 0.98
N ASN A 96 -0.44 7.59 -0.12
CA ASN A 96 -0.68 8.08 -1.47
C ASN A 96 -1.01 6.90 -2.38
N LEU A 97 -2.19 6.90 -2.98
CA LEU A 97 -2.63 5.87 -3.91
C LEU A 97 -3.30 6.48 -5.13
N VAL A 98 -3.03 5.91 -6.30
CA VAL A 98 -3.80 6.16 -7.52
C VAL A 98 -4.55 4.88 -7.89
N LEU A 99 -5.86 4.98 -8.12
CA LEU A 99 -6.65 3.96 -8.79
C LEU A 99 -6.87 4.38 -10.23
N THR A 100 -6.58 3.51 -11.20
CA THR A 100 -6.70 3.86 -12.63
C THR A 100 -7.18 2.66 -13.46
N ASP A 101 -7.89 2.97 -14.54
CA ASP A 101 -8.15 2.08 -15.68
C ASP A 101 -7.31 2.47 -16.91
N TYR A 102 -6.20 3.20 -16.69
CA TYR A 102 -5.32 3.81 -17.69
C TYR A 102 -5.90 5.00 -18.46
N LEU A 103 -7.20 5.26 -18.37
CA LEU A 103 -7.86 6.44 -18.94
C LEU A 103 -8.32 7.41 -17.85
N GLU A 104 -8.87 6.91 -16.76
CA GLU A 104 -9.27 7.67 -15.59
C GLU A 104 -8.29 7.42 -14.45
N PHE A 105 -7.88 8.50 -13.77
CA PHE A 105 -6.96 8.49 -12.64
C PHE A 105 -7.66 9.09 -11.42
N ARG A 106 -7.83 8.30 -10.37
CA ARG A 106 -8.43 8.71 -9.09
C ARG A 106 -7.35 8.76 -8.03
N PHE A 107 -7.13 9.93 -7.50
CA PHE A 107 -6.07 10.19 -6.54
C PHE A 107 -6.61 10.14 -5.11
N TYR A 108 -5.91 9.38 -4.27
CA TYR A 108 -6.26 9.23 -2.85
C TYR A 108 -5.08 9.63 -1.98
N LYS A 109 -5.39 10.38 -0.93
CA LYS A 109 -4.46 10.69 0.14
C LYS A 109 -5.02 10.17 1.45
N ASN A 110 -4.26 9.32 2.13
CA ASN A 110 -4.71 8.65 3.36
C ASN A 110 -6.08 7.98 3.21
N GLY A 111 -6.38 7.37 2.03
CA GLY A 111 -7.62 6.69 1.69
C GLY A 111 -8.81 7.61 1.36
N GLU A 112 -8.64 8.92 1.35
CA GLU A 112 -9.65 9.89 0.90
C GLU A 112 -9.37 10.31 -0.53
N LYS A 113 -10.36 10.15 -1.40
CA LYS A 113 -10.27 10.62 -2.78
C LYS A 113 -10.33 12.15 -2.79
N TYR A 114 -9.32 12.78 -3.39
CA TYR A 114 -9.25 14.23 -3.47
C TYR A 114 -9.34 14.77 -4.90
N GLU A 115 -8.99 13.94 -5.91
CA GLU A 115 -9.01 14.40 -7.30
C GLU A 115 -9.34 13.22 -8.25
N THR A 116 -9.90 13.57 -9.41
CA THR A 116 -10.12 12.66 -10.53
C THR A 116 -9.80 13.36 -11.84
N VAL A 117 -8.95 12.76 -12.67
CA VAL A 117 -8.61 13.26 -14.01
C VAL A 117 -8.87 12.17 -15.03
N SER A 118 -9.60 12.46 -16.09
CA SER A 118 -9.86 11.52 -17.18
C SER A 118 -9.17 11.99 -18.46
N LEU A 119 -8.42 11.08 -19.08
CA LEU A 119 -7.86 11.23 -20.43
C LEU A 119 -8.74 10.61 -21.51
N GLY A 120 -9.87 10.02 -21.13
CA GLY A 120 -10.81 9.41 -22.07
C GLY A 120 -11.69 8.36 -21.41
N CYS A 121 -12.45 7.66 -22.24
CA CYS A 121 -13.31 6.55 -21.82
C CYS A 121 -13.59 5.61 -22.99
N VAL A 122 -14.04 4.39 -22.67
CA VAL A 122 -14.57 3.45 -23.67
C VAL A 122 -16.09 3.55 -23.68
N LYS A 123 -16.69 3.89 -24.83
CA LYS A 123 -18.13 3.94 -25.04
C LYS A 123 -18.51 3.07 -26.22
N GLN A 124 -19.43 2.14 -26.02
CA GLN A 124 -19.90 1.21 -27.07
C GLN A 124 -18.76 0.50 -27.81
N GLY A 125 -17.71 0.12 -27.07
CA GLY A 125 -16.53 -0.55 -27.65
C GLY A 125 -15.54 0.37 -28.37
N ASN A 126 -15.76 1.69 -28.36
CA ASN A 126 -14.88 2.67 -28.99
C ASN A 126 -14.13 3.49 -27.95
N LEU A 127 -12.86 3.74 -28.22
CA LEU A 127 -11.99 4.57 -27.38
C LEU A 127 -12.17 6.04 -27.74
N HIS A 128 -12.58 6.84 -26.76
CA HIS A 128 -12.73 8.28 -26.87
C HIS A 128 -11.67 8.95 -25.98
N LEU A 129 -10.68 9.59 -26.60
CA LEU A 129 -9.57 10.23 -25.89
C LEU A 129 -9.82 11.74 -25.69
N GLN A 130 -9.30 12.27 -24.58
CA GLN A 130 -9.37 13.68 -24.16
C GLN A 130 -7.96 14.17 -23.82
N PRO A 131 -7.08 14.34 -24.85
CA PRO A 131 -5.68 14.71 -24.61
C PRO A 131 -5.52 16.13 -24.01
N GLU A 132 -6.55 16.99 -24.11
CA GLU A 132 -6.62 18.30 -23.49
C GLU A 132 -6.50 18.27 -21.97
N ASN A 133 -6.88 17.16 -21.32
CA ASN A 133 -6.73 16.96 -19.89
C ASN A 133 -5.30 16.53 -19.47
N GLY A 134 -4.41 16.33 -20.44
CA GLY A 134 -3.06 15.81 -20.21
C GLY A 134 -2.20 16.69 -19.32
N GLU A 135 -2.25 18.02 -19.47
CA GLU A 135 -1.52 18.94 -18.59
C GLU A 135 -2.01 18.88 -17.15
N ARG A 136 -3.34 18.72 -16.97
CA ARG A 136 -3.93 18.54 -15.65
C ARG A 136 -3.43 17.22 -15.03
N LEU A 137 -3.44 16.13 -15.79
CA LEU A 137 -2.94 14.84 -15.29
C LEU A 137 -1.47 14.92 -14.87
N LEU A 138 -0.59 15.50 -15.69
CA LEU A 138 0.84 15.65 -15.35
C LEU A 138 1.04 16.44 -14.06
N ARG A 139 0.30 17.54 -13.89
CA ARG A 139 0.37 18.33 -12.67
C ARG A 139 -0.10 17.56 -11.43
N GLU A 140 -1.21 16.82 -11.55
CA GLU A 140 -1.73 16.01 -10.43
C GLU A 140 -0.81 14.81 -10.10
N LEU A 141 -0.20 14.18 -11.10
CA LEU A 141 0.79 13.13 -10.89
C LEU A 141 2.05 13.67 -10.18
N GLN A 142 2.55 14.85 -10.59
CA GLN A 142 3.66 15.50 -9.89
C GLN A 142 3.29 15.81 -8.44
N ALA A 143 2.12 16.44 -8.23
CA ALA A 143 1.63 16.74 -6.88
C ALA A 143 1.47 15.48 -6.03
N PHE A 144 0.95 14.39 -6.60
CA PHE A 144 0.82 13.08 -5.96
C PHE A 144 2.18 12.53 -5.51
N LEU A 145 3.20 12.61 -6.37
CA LEU A 145 4.54 12.14 -6.06
C LEU A 145 5.25 13.00 -4.99
N ASP A 146 4.90 14.29 -4.89
CA ASP A 146 5.52 15.26 -3.99
C ASP A 146 4.77 15.43 -2.66
N LEU A 147 3.64 14.70 -2.48
CA LEU A 147 2.82 14.85 -1.28
C LEU A 147 3.60 14.48 0.00
N PRO A 148 3.82 15.45 0.91
CA PRO A 148 4.33 15.14 2.24
C PRO A 148 3.28 14.37 3.06
N PRO A 149 3.69 13.63 4.10
CA PRO A 149 2.76 13.06 5.06
C PRO A 149 1.87 14.17 5.67
N GLU A 150 0.56 14.00 5.62
CA GLU A 150 -0.36 14.97 6.21
C GLU A 150 -0.63 14.66 7.68
N SER A 151 -0.75 15.70 8.49
CA SER A 151 -1.18 15.56 9.88
C SER A 151 -2.62 15.04 9.95
N ILE A 152 -2.83 13.94 10.67
CA ILE A 152 -4.15 13.34 10.88
C ILE A 152 -4.90 14.18 11.92
N LYS A 153 -5.99 14.85 11.50
CA LYS A 153 -6.73 15.81 12.34
C LYS A 153 -7.97 15.21 13.04
N SER A 154 -8.33 13.95 12.77
CA SER A 154 -9.49 13.32 13.40
C SER A 154 -9.22 11.90 13.87
N GLY A 155 -9.77 11.52 15.04
CA GLY A 155 -9.66 10.16 15.57
C GLY A 155 -10.31 9.12 14.64
N ARG A 156 -11.42 9.46 13.98
CA ARG A 156 -12.07 8.58 12.99
C ARG A 156 -11.13 8.28 11.82
N ARG A 157 -10.46 9.30 11.32
CA ARG A 157 -9.50 9.14 10.21
C ARG A 157 -8.29 8.31 10.63
N LEU A 158 -7.75 8.57 11.83
CA LEU A 158 -6.69 7.76 12.41
C LEU A 158 -7.10 6.28 12.51
N ALA A 159 -8.30 5.99 13.02
CA ALA A 159 -8.81 4.63 13.15
C ALA A 159 -8.95 3.93 11.78
N GLN A 160 -9.38 4.63 10.73
CA GLN A 160 -9.44 4.08 9.36
C GLN A 160 -8.06 3.70 8.84
N ILE A 161 -7.07 4.58 9.00
CA ILE A 161 -5.68 4.35 8.57
C ILE A 161 -5.08 3.17 9.34
N MET A 162 -5.22 3.17 10.67
CA MET A 162 -4.72 2.10 11.53
C MET A 162 -5.38 0.76 11.18
N GLY A 163 -6.70 0.73 10.99
CA GLY A 163 -7.44 -0.46 10.58
C GLY A 163 -7.00 -0.99 9.20
N GLY A 164 -6.73 -0.10 8.23
CA GLY A 164 -6.18 -0.49 6.94
C GLY A 164 -4.80 -1.12 7.05
N LYS A 165 -3.90 -0.52 7.86
CA LYS A 165 -2.58 -1.09 8.14
C LYS A 165 -2.66 -2.43 8.88
N ALA A 166 -3.52 -2.54 9.89
CA ALA A 166 -3.73 -3.78 10.64
C ALA A 166 -4.21 -4.91 9.73
N ARG A 167 -5.19 -4.68 8.85
CA ARG A 167 -5.66 -5.69 7.89
C ARG A 167 -4.55 -6.17 6.96
N ARG A 168 -3.72 -5.27 6.44
CA ARG A 168 -2.60 -5.64 5.59
C ARG A 168 -1.56 -6.49 6.33
N ILE A 169 -1.21 -6.11 7.56
CA ILE A 169 -0.28 -6.88 8.41
C ILE A 169 -0.86 -8.26 8.70
N ARG A 170 -2.13 -8.34 9.09
CA ARG A 170 -2.83 -9.60 9.35
C ARG A 170 -2.74 -10.54 8.15
N ASP A 171 -3.12 -10.05 6.97
CA ASP A 171 -3.15 -10.85 5.74
C ASP A 171 -1.75 -11.40 5.41
N ASN A 172 -0.71 -10.56 5.54
CA ASN A 172 0.68 -10.99 5.32
C ASN A 172 1.16 -12.03 6.34
N VAL A 173 0.85 -11.84 7.62
CA VAL A 173 1.21 -12.79 8.69
C VAL A 173 0.50 -14.12 8.50
N GLU A 174 -0.80 -14.10 8.17
CA GLU A 174 -1.58 -15.32 7.94
C GLU A 174 -1.01 -16.16 6.80
N ILE A 175 -0.70 -15.51 5.67
CA ILE A 175 -0.12 -16.19 4.52
C ILE A 175 1.24 -16.76 4.86
N TYR A 176 2.06 -15.97 5.54
CA TYR A 176 3.37 -16.38 5.95
C TYR A 176 3.33 -17.65 6.82
N LEU A 177 2.45 -17.71 7.82
CA LEU A 177 2.29 -18.86 8.69
C LEU A 177 1.74 -20.11 7.95
N LYS A 178 0.94 -19.89 6.89
CA LYS A 178 0.40 -20.96 6.05
C LYS A 178 1.35 -21.41 4.94
N SER A 179 2.44 -20.69 4.70
CA SER A 179 3.43 -21.06 3.69
C SER A 179 4.42 -22.11 4.23
N GLU A 180 4.82 -23.04 3.39
CA GLU A 180 5.83 -24.07 3.73
C GLU A 180 7.28 -23.52 3.79
N TYR A 181 7.48 -22.20 3.65
CA TYR A 181 8.79 -21.57 3.64
C TYR A 181 9.34 -21.31 5.05
N VAL A 182 10.41 -22.02 5.39
CA VAL A 182 10.99 -22.26 6.73
C VAL A 182 11.89 -21.11 7.26
N GLU A 183 11.82 -19.88 6.82
CA GLU A 183 12.76 -18.84 7.31
C GLU A 183 12.28 -17.98 8.50
N ALA A 184 11.11 -18.25 9.08
CA ALA A 184 10.50 -17.39 10.09
C ALA A 184 10.46 -17.93 11.51
N HIS A 185 11.50 -18.48 11.95
CA HIS A 185 11.59 -19.02 13.30
C HIS A 185 11.11 -18.07 14.43
N GLU A 186 11.21 -16.76 14.27
CA GLU A 186 10.81 -15.84 15.33
C GLU A 186 9.29 -15.62 15.42
N LEU A 187 8.60 -15.45 14.29
CA LEU A 187 7.14 -15.28 14.27
C LEU A 187 6.43 -16.56 14.70
N GLU A 188 6.94 -17.69 14.24
CA GLU A 188 6.46 -19.02 14.62
C GLU A 188 6.65 -19.29 16.12
N LYS A 189 7.79 -18.90 16.70
CA LYS A 189 8.01 -18.97 18.15
C LYS A 189 7.01 -18.11 18.94
N ILE A 190 6.68 -16.91 18.46
CA ILE A 190 5.67 -16.07 19.10
C ILE A 190 4.29 -16.72 19.02
N TYR A 191 3.94 -17.29 17.87
CA TYR A 191 2.67 -18.02 17.67
C TYR A 191 2.57 -19.20 18.65
N GLU A 192 3.56 -20.06 18.69
CA GLU A 192 3.59 -21.22 19.60
C GLU A 192 3.60 -20.79 21.09
N MET A 193 4.31 -19.73 21.43
CA MET A 193 4.30 -19.17 22.79
C MET A 193 2.90 -18.67 23.17
N MET A 194 2.22 -17.93 22.28
CA MET A 194 0.86 -17.43 22.53
C MET A 194 -0.14 -18.57 22.66
N LYS A 195 -0.07 -19.58 21.80
CA LYS A 195 -0.92 -20.76 21.83
C LYS A 195 -0.77 -21.53 23.14
N ARG A 196 0.45 -21.67 23.63
CA ARG A 196 0.74 -22.40 24.89
C ARG A 196 0.36 -21.61 26.14
N LEU A 197 0.58 -20.30 26.16
CA LEU A 197 0.49 -19.50 27.40
C LEU A 197 -0.81 -18.71 27.55
N LEU A 198 -1.49 -18.37 26.45
CA LEU A 198 -2.62 -17.44 26.48
C LEU A 198 -3.90 -18.00 25.87
N VAL A 199 -3.84 -18.63 24.69
CA VAL A 199 -5.04 -19.02 23.93
C VAL A 199 -4.81 -20.42 23.34
N HIS A 200 -5.27 -21.45 24.01
CA HIS A 200 -5.03 -22.84 23.60
C HIS A 200 -5.68 -23.26 22.26
N ASP A 201 -6.75 -22.57 21.83
CA ASP A 201 -7.43 -22.79 20.55
C ASP A 201 -7.03 -21.77 19.49
N LEU A 202 -5.83 -21.19 19.60
CA LEU A 202 -5.28 -20.23 18.66
C LEU A 202 -4.91 -20.92 17.34
N ASP A 203 -5.55 -20.50 16.26
CA ASP A 203 -5.18 -20.84 14.88
C ASP A 203 -4.39 -19.68 14.24
N GLU A 204 -3.83 -19.93 13.04
CA GLU A 204 -3.01 -18.96 12.32
C GLU A 204 -3.77 -17.68 11.98
N THR A 205 -5.05 -17.78 11.65
CA THR A 205 -5.91 -16.64 11.31
C THR A 205 -6.17 -15.76 12.53
N LYS A 206 -6.54 -16.38 13.67
CA LYS A 206 -6.73 -15.66 14.93
C LYS A 206 -5.44 -15.03 15.43
N PHE A 207 -4.32 -15.76 15.31
CA PHE A 207 -3.01 -15.23 15.67
C PHE A 207 -2.64 -14.03 14.81
N ALA A 208 -2.80 -14.11 13.49
CA ALA A 208 -2.50 -13.01 12.58
C ALA A 208 -3.30 -11.75 12.92
N ASP A 209 -4.58 -11.89 13.26
CA ASP A 209 -5.43 -10.78 13.67
C ASP A 209 -4.97 -10.16 15.00
N MET A 210 -4.72 -10.99 16.02
CA MET A 210 -4.20 -10.54 17.31
C MET A 210 -2.82 -9.86 17.17
N TYR A 211 -1.94 -10.44 16.37
CA TYR A 211 -0.61 -9.90 16.09
C TYR A 211 -0.69 -8.52 15.46
N ALA A 212 -1.48 -8.39 14.39
CA ALA A 212 -1.65 -7.13 13.67
C ALA A 212 -2.24 -6.03 14.56
N GLN A 213 -3.27 -6.35 15.34
CA GLN A 213 -3.88 -5.39 16.27
C GLN A 213 -2.90 -4.97 17.37
N THR A 214 -2.20 -5.93 17.99
CA THR A 214 -1.22 -5.63 19.05
C THR A 214 -0.10 -4.74 18.51
N LEU A 215 0.40 -5.02 17.32
CA LEU A 215 1.44 -4.21 16.69
C LEU A 215 0.96 -2.77 16.42
N VAL A 216 -0.18 -2.62 15.76
CA VAL A 216 -0.68 -1.29 15.35
C VAL A 216 -1.07 -0.45 16.56
N TYR A 217 -1.80 -1.03 17.53
CA TYR A 217 -2.18 -0.30 18.74
C TYR A 217 -1.01 -0.04 19.66
N GLY A 218 -0.11 -0.99 19.82
CA GLY A 218 1.06 -0.82 20.65
C GLY A 218 2.02 0.26 20.11
N LEU A 219 2.27 0.30 18.82
CA LEU A 219 3.03 1.38 18.19
C LEU A 219 2.34 2.74 18.32
N PHE A 220 1.01 2.77 18.21
CA PHE A 220 0.24 3.99 18.43
C PHE A 220 0.38 4.50 19.88
N VAL A 221 0.21 3.61 20.86
CA VAL A 221 0.34 3.99 22.29
C VAL A 221 1.75 4.45 22.61
N ALA A 222 2.78 3.74 22.13
CA ALA A 222 4.17 4.14 22.29
C ALA A 222 4.43 5.52 21.68
N ARG A 223 3.98 5.75 20.45
CA ARG A 223 4.12 7.04 19.77
C ARG A 223 3.35 8.17 20.46
N TYR A 224 2.18 7.86 21.01
CA TYR A 224 1.38 8.85 21.76
C TYR A 224 2.04 9.27 23.08
N GLY A 225 2.74 8.32 23.74
CA GLY A 225 3.47 8.55 24.97
C GLY A 225 4.89 9.07 24.80
N ASP A 226 5.34 9.30 23.58
CA ASP A 226 6.68 9.76 23.25
C ASP A 226 6.77 11.29 23.32
N ASP A 227 7.72 11.80 24.13
CA ASP A 227 7.97 13.23 24.30
C ASP A 227 8.73 13.86 23.12
N THR A 228 9.34 13.01 22.24
CA THR A 228 10.14 13.43 21.08
C THR A 228 9.61 12.86 19.76
N PRO A 229 8.37 13.17 19.43
CA PRO A 229 7.64 12.49 18.35
C PRO A 229 8.27 12.56 16.94
N GLU A 230 9.13 13.52 16.66
CA GLU A 230 9.79 13.66 15.36
C GLU A 230 10.84 12.57 15.08
N ASN A 231 11.38 11.96 16.13
CA ASN A 231 12.46 10.97 16.05
C ASN A 231 11.98 9.53 16.33
N PHE A 232 10.67 9.31 16.47
CA PHE A 232 10.11 8.03 16.85
C PHE A 232 10.58 6.86 15.97
N THR A 233 11.13 5.84 16.60
CA THR A 233 11.64 4.62 15.96
C THR A 233 11.00 3.36 16.54
N ARG A 234 11.13 2.23 15.84
CA ARG A 234 10.68 0.92 16.34
C ARG A 234 11.41 0.51 17.62
N SER A 235 12.70 0.84 17.73
CA SER A 235 13.51 0.55 18.93
C SER A 235 13.01 1.34 20.13
N GLU A 236 12.66 2.59 19.94
CA GLU A 236 12.10 3.47 20.96
C GLU A 236 10.71 3.01 21.41
N ALA A 237 9.88 2.52 20.47
CA ALA A 237 8.57 1.93 20.80
C ALA A 237 8.69 0.81 21.84
N ARG A 238 9.73 -0.03 21.76
CA ARG A 238 10.02 -1.09 22.73
C ARG A 238 10.25 -0.52 24.15
N ASP A 239 10.98 0.57 24.24
CA ASP A 239 11.34 1.17 25.54
C ASP A 239 10.16 1.92 26.17
N LEU A 240 9.22 2.40 25.36
CA LEU A 240 7.99 3.06 25.79
C LEU A 240 6.85 2.09 26.18
N VAL A 241 6.99 0.78 25.88
CA VAL A 241 6.01 -0.22 26.32
C VAL A 241 6.10 -0.42 27.85
N PRO A 242 4.96 -0.40 28.59
CA PRO A 242 4.96 -0.56 30.03
C PRO A 242 5.65 -1.84 30.50
N ALA A 243 6.60 -1.70 31.44
CA ALA A 243 7.35 -2.82 32.01
C ALA A 243 6.47 -3.84 32.74
N SER A 244 5.25 -3.45 33.12
CA SER A 244 4.26 -4.30 33.78
C SER A 244 3.68 -5.40 32.91
N ASN A 245 3.89 -5.35 31.59
CA ASN A 245 3.44 -6.38 30.66
C ASN A 245 4.62 -7.09 29.97
N PRO A 246 5.15 -8.17 30.54
CA PRO A 246 6.29 -8.91 29.98
C PRO A 246 6.04 -9.47 28.58
N PHE A 247 4.78 -9.84 28.26
CA PHE A 247 4.39 -10.35 26.95
C PHE A 247 4.54 -9.26 25.87
N LEU A 248 3.94 -8.06 26.11
CA LEU A 248 4.09 -6.94 25.19
C LEU A 248 5.56 -6.55 24.99
N ARG A 249 6.34 -6.58 26.05
CA ARG A 249 7.77 -6.28 25.97
C ARG A 249 8.50 -7.26 25.08
N HIS A 250 8.28 -8.56 25.25
CA HIS A 250 8.87 -9.59 24.40
C HIS A 250 8.41 -9.49 22.95
N PHE A 251 7.13 -9.16 22.74
CA PHE A 251 6.57 -8.92 21.40
C PHE A 251 7.27 -7.71 20.72
N PHE A 252 7.49 -6.62 21.44
CA PHE A 252 8.18 -5.44 20.92
C PHE A 252 9.71 -5.64 20.80
N ASP A 253 10.32 -6.53 21.57
CA ASP A 253 11.70 -6.97 21.34
C ASP A 253 11.87 -7.62 19.98
N HIS A 254 10.90 -8.44 19.55
CA HIS A 254 10.88 -9.01 18.20
C HIS A 254 10.76 -7.94 17.12
N ILE A 255 9.83 -6.98 17.29
CA ILE A 255 9.59 -5.91 16.33
C ILE A 255 10.81 -4.99 16.17
N ALA A 256 11.49 -4.69 17.26
CA ALA A 256 12.70 -3.87 17.26
C ALA A 256 13.92 -4.63 16.73
N GLY A 257 13.89 -5.95 16.72
CA GLY A 257 15.01 -6.81 16.32
C GLY A 257 15.23 -6.87 14.81
N ALA A 258 16.46 -7.20 14.41
CA ALA A 258 16.83 -7.39 13.00
C ALA A 258 16.08 -8.55 12.31
N GLY A 259 15.49 -9.47 13.07
CA GLY A 259 14.65 -10.55 12.57
C GLY A 259 13.33 -10.08 11.97
N PHE A 260 12.78 -8.98 12.47
CA PHE A 260 11.52 -8.40 11.98
C PHE A 260 11.57 -8.00 10.50
N ASP A 261 12.68 -7.42 10.05
CA ASP A 261 12.85 -7.00 8.66
C ASP A 261 12.91 -8.19 7.67
N LYS A 262 13.26 -9.38 8.15
CA LYS A 262 13.22 -10.62 7.35
C LYS A 262 11.81 -11.19 7.25
N THR A 263 11.01 -11.02 8.29
CA THR A 263 9.66 -11.54 8.42
C THR A 263 8.62 -10.63 7.77
N CYS A 264 8.86 -9.31 7.84
CA CYS A 264 7.93 -8.26 7.44
C CYS A 264 8.58 -7.25 6.50
N LYS A 265 9.46 -7.67 5.57
CA LYS A 265 10.14 -6.76 4.63
C LYS A 265 9.22 -5.82 3.85
N ASN A 266 7.90 -6.06 3.86
CA ASN A 266 6.89 -5.30 3.11
C ASN A 266 5.60 -5.03 3.93
N CYS A 267 5.67 -5.10 5.27
CA CYS A 267 4.57 -4.63 6.13
C CYS A 267 4.62 -3.07 6.28
#